data_f567c2e22200305ff0e85bda1a93f523
#
_entry.id   f567c2e22200305ff0e85bda1a93f523
#
_cell.length_a   1.000
_cell.length_b   1.000
_cell.length_c   1.000
_cell.angle_alpha   90.00
_cell.angle_beta   90.00
_cell.angle_gamma   90.00
#
_symmetry.space_group_name_H-M   'P 1'
#
loop_
_entity.id
_entity.type
_entity.pdbx_description
1 polymer ?
#
loop_
_entity_poly.entity_id
_entity_poly.type
_entity_poly.pdbx_seq_one_letter_code
_entity_poly.pdbx_strand_id
1 'polypeptide(L)'
;MTVELHVDASDFEQLGRAIARLPEQIKAKAAARAMRRVTEMARSRIVKRNAERIDIPPSRVRAVTTAQFNAGGNTSDVILRSGWLPLYKLGATQTAKGVRVRLRGSYRSAFIAEMKSGHAGVFRRQDKDRLPIRELFGPNPAHDITNNPEVYLQVLTELIEQSLMPRYLHEVENLLPR
;
A
#
# COMPACT_ATOMS: atom_id res chain seq x y z
N MET A 1 18.62 -5.94 -44.46
CA MET A 1 18.64 -4.68 -43.74
C MET A 1 19.02 -5.02 -42.29
N THR A 2 20.27 -4.75 -41.91
CA THR A 2 20.77 -5.07 -40.57
C THR A 2 20.67 -3.78 -39.74
N VAL A 3 19.97 -3.84 -38.60
CA VAL A 3 19.91 -2.72 -37.65
C VAL A 3 20.87 -3.07 -36.52
N GLU A 4 21.97 -2.33 -36.40
CA GLU A 4 22.87 -2.43 -35.24
C GLU A 4 22.47 -1.40 -34.20
N LEU A 5 22.16 -1.88 -32.99
CA LEU A 5 21.95 -1.07 -31.81
C LEU A 5 23.26 -0.98 -31.02
N HIS A 6 23.87 0.19 -31.02
CA HIS A 6 25.05 0.47 -30.20
C HIS A 6 24.62 1.16 -28.92
N VAL A 7 24.88 0.54 -27.76
CA VAL A 7 24.62 1.13 -26.43
C VAL A 7 25.97 1.52 -25.85
N ASP A 8 26.20 2.81 -25.67
CA ASP A 8 27.39 3.31 -24.98
C ASP A 8 27.13 3.33 -23.46
N ALA A 9 27.86 2.50 -22.72
CA ALA A 9 27.78 2.38 -21.26
C ALA A 9 28.82 3.24 -20.52
N SER A 10 29.62 4.05 -21.22
CA SER A 10 30.73 4.83 -20.64
C SER A 10 30.27 5.78 -19.54
N ASP A 11 29.09 6.39 -19.68
CA ASP A 11 28.52 7.31 -18.68
C ASP A 11 28.14 6.56 -17.38
N PHE A 12 27.67 5.32 -17.50
CA PHE A 12 27.38 4.45 -16.33
C PHE A 12 28.66 4.06 -15.59
N GLU A 13 29.73 3.76 -16.32
CA GLU A 13 31.01 3.45 -15.70
C GLU A 13 31.63 4.68 -15.01
N GLN A 14 31.51 5.86 -15.61
CA GLN A 14 31.96 7.12 -15.03
C GLN A 14 31.17 7.43 -13.76
N LEU A 15 29.85 7.29 -13.80
CA LEU A 15 28.97 7.47 -12.63
C LEU A 15 29.31 6.47 -11.52
N GLY A 16 29.52 5.20 -11.86
CA GLY A 16 29.94 4.17 -10.91
C GLY A 16 31.24 4.51 -10.21
N ARG A 17 32.25 4.97 -10.98
CA ARG A 17 33.55 5.43 -10.47
C ARG A 17 33.42 6.67 -9.58
N ALA A 18 32.59 7.62 -9.95
CA ALA A 18 32.32 8.82 -9.14
C ALA A 18 31.66 8.46 -7.80
N ILE A 19 30.64 7.61 -7.83
CA ILE A 19 29.99 7.11 -6.59
C ILE A 19 30.97 6.33 -5.72
N ALA A 20 31.82 5.50 -6.30
CA ALA A 20 32.81 4.71 -5.56
C ALA A 20 33.80 5.58 -4.77
N ARG A 21 34.13 6.77 -5.28
CA ARG A 21 35.05 7.73 -4.64
C ARG A 21 34.42 8.53 -3.49
N LEU A 22 33.10 8.50 -3.34
CA LEU A 22 32.43 9.23 -2.25
C LEU A 22 32.77 8.62 -0.88
N PRO A 23 32.88 9.44 0.18
CA PRO A 23 33.01 8.95 1.55
C PRO A 23 31.84 8.02 1.93
N GLU A 24 32.14 6.93 2.64
CA GLU A 24 31.14 5.95 3.05
C GLU A 24 29.97 6.57 3.83
N GLN A 25 30.25 7.58 4.65
CA GLN A 25 29.22 8.30 5.40
C GLN A 25 28.21 9.02 4.49
N ILE A 26 28.65 9.60 3.37
CA ILE A 26 27.78 10.24 2.38
C ILE A 26 26.96 9.18 1.66
N LYS A 27 27.58 8.10 1.21
CA LYS A 27 26.89 6.97 0.56
C LYS A 27 25.81 6.38 1.46
N ALA A 28 26.14 6.05 2.70
CA ALA A 28 25.19 5.48 3.66
C ALA A 28 24.03 6.44 3.98
N LYS A 29 24.30 7.73 4.16
CA LYS A 29 23.29 8.74 4.44
C LYS A 29 22.37 8.99 3.25
N ALA A 30 22.91 9.04 2.03
CA ALA A 30 22.14 9.17 0.81
C ALA A 30 21.24 7.95 0.58
N ALA A 31 21.80 6.73 0.74
CA ALA A 31 21.04 5.49 0.62
C ALA A 31 19.89 5.42 1.63
N ALA A 32 20.14 5.75 2.90
CA ALA A 32 19.12 5.74 3.94
C ALA A 32 17.98 6.73 3.64
N ARG A 33 18.29 7.93 3.14
CA ARG A 33 17.28 8.93 2.74
C ARG A 33 16.47 8.48 1.52
N ALA A 34 17.16 7.98 0.48
CA ALA A 34 16.53 7.47 -0.72
C ALA A 34 15.59 6.30 -0.40
N MET A 35 16.06 5.31 0.37
CA MET A 35 15.28 4.16 0.80
C MET A 35 14.05 4.55 1.61
N ARG A 36 14.19 5.46 2.56
CA ARG A 36 13.05 5.97 3.35
C ARG A 36 11.98 6.59 2.44
N ARG A 37 12.39 7.38 1.45
CA ARG A 37 11.47 7.99 0.50
C ARG A 37 10.80 6.96 -0.39
N VAL A 38 11.55 6.00 -0.93
CA VAL A 38 11.02 4.90 -1.76
C VAL A 38 10.06 4.03 -0.96
N THR A 39 10.33 3.77 0.32
CA THR A 39 9.42 3.03 1.22
C THR A 39 8.06 3.71 1.35
N GLU A 40 8.01 5.03 1.52
CA GLU A 40 6.74 5.78 1.57
C GLU A 40 6.02 5.78 0.22
N MET A 41 6.77 5.84 -0.89
CA MET A 41 6.18 5.70 -2.23
C MET A 41 5.60 4.30 -2.43
N ALA A 42 6.31 3.25 -1.99
CA ALA A 42 5.85 1.86 -2.03
C ALA A 42 4.54 1.70 -1.25
N ARG A 43 4.49 2.20 -0.01
CA ARG A 43 3.26 2.22 0.78
C ARG A 43 2.11 2.86 0.02
N SER A 44 2.34 4.02 -0.58
CA SER A 44 1.29 4.76 -1.28
C SER A 44 0.79 4.01 -2.52
N ARG A 45 1.68 3.40 -3.32
CA ARG A 45 1.30 2.60 -4.49
C ARG A 45 0.57 1.31 -4.11
N ILE A 46 1.05 0.59 -3.08
CA ILE A 46 0.41 -0.62 -2.56
C ILE A 46 -1.00 -0.30 -2.04
N VAL A 47 -1.14 0.77 -1.25
CA VAL A 47 -2.46 1.21 -0.74
C VAL A 47 -3.42 1.50 -1.88
N LYS A 48 -2.98 2.23 -2.91
CA LYS A 48 -3.80 2.56 -4.06
C LYS A 48 -4.21 1.29 -4.82
N ARG A 49 -3.25 0.44 -5.16
CA ARG A 49 -3.49 -0.80 -5.89
C ARG A 49 -4.43 -1.75 -5.16
N ASN A 50 -4.21 -1.93 -3.86
CA ASN A 50 -5.07 -2.78 -3.02
C ASN A 50 -6.50 -2.22 -2.95
N ALA A 51 -6.65 -0.91 -2.70
CA ALA A 51 -7.96 -0.25 -2.64
C ALA A 51 -8.78 -0.40 -3.93
N GLU A 52 -8.12 -0.26 -5.09
CA GLU A 52 -8.74 -0.47 -6.41
C GLU A 52 -9.19 -1.91 -6.62
N ARG A 53 -8.37 -2.89 -6.21
CA ARG A 53 -8.67 -4.32 -6.40
C ARG A 53 -9.82 -4.83 -5.52
N ILE A 54 -9.94 -4.32 -4.32
CA ILE A 54 -10.96 -4.79 -3.35
C ILE A 54 -12.14 -3.82 -3.19
N ASP A 55 -12.26 -2.82 -4.06
CA ASP A 55 -13.36 -1.84 -4.11
C ASP A 55 -13.64 -1.16 -2.77
N ILE A 56 -12.62 -0.55 -2.17
CA ILE A 56 -12.76 0.24 -0.94
C ILE A 56 -12.00 1.57 -1.03
N PRO A 57 -12.36 2.57 -0.21
CA PRO A 57 -11.62 3.82 -0.18
C PRO A 57 -10.17 3.62 0.25
N PRO A 58 -9.18 4.24 -0.45
CA PRO A 58 -7.75 4.12 -0.09
C PRO A 58 -7.42 4.51 1.34
N SER A 59 -8.19 5.42 1.94
CA SER A 59 -8.04 5.83 3.34
C SER A 59 -8.21 4.66 4.33
N ARG A 60 -9.05 3.68 4.01
CA ARG A 60 -9.28 2.51 4.85
C ARG A 60 -8.13 1.51 4.76
N VAL A 61 -7.57 1.31 3.57
CA VAL A 61 -6.36 0.51 3.40
C VAL A 61 -5.17 1.18 4.09
N ARG A 62 -5.02 2.50 3.92
CA ARG A 62 -3.95 3.28 4.55
C ARG A 62 -3.96 3.18 6.07
N ALA A 63 -5.15 3.14 6.69
CA ALA A 63 -5.29 3.02 8.15
C ALA A 63 -4.74 1.70 8.72
N VAL A 64 -4.67 0.64 7.90
CA VAL A 64 -4.14 -0.67 8.30
C VAL A 64 -2.76 -0.97 7.70
N THR A 65 -2.18 0.00 6.97
CA THR A 65 -0.88 -0.14 6.31
C THR A 65 0.16 0.76 6.99
N THR A 66 1.26 0.17 7.41
CA THR A 66 2.44 0.88 7.93
C THR A 66 3.63 0.68 7.01
N ALA A 67 4.57 1.63 7.01
CA ALA A 67 5.83 1.52 6.30
C ALA A 67 6.96 1.79 7.29
N GLN A 68 7.98 0.96 7.28
CA GLN A 68 9.13 1.07 8.16
C GLN A 68 10.42 0.88 7.35
N PHE A 69 11.41 1.70 7.63
CA PHE A 69 12.75 1.56 7.11
C PHE A 69 13.73 1.31 8.25
N ASN A 70 14.43 0.19 8.19
CA ASN A 70 15.48 -0.17 9.12
C ASN A 70 16.85 0.17 8.52
N ALA A 71 17.46 1.24 8.99
CA ALA A 71 18.77 1.70 8.52
C ALA A 71 19.90 0.71 8.85
N GLY A 72 19.81 -0.02 9.97
CA GLY A 72 20.84 -0.99 10.36
C GLY A 72 20.91 -2.21 9.48
N GLY A 73 19.76 -2.67 8.96
CA GLY A 73 19.67 -3.80 8.03
C GLY A 73 19.50 -3.40 6.57
N ASN A 74 19.41 -2.10 6.28
CA ASN A 74 19.11 -1.56 4.94
C ASN A 74 17.85 -2.16 4.30
N THR A 75 16.85 -2.49 5.13
CA THR A 75 15.59 -3.12 4.74
C THR A 75 14.41 -2.16 4.83
N SER A 76 13.42 -2.38 3.99
CA SER A 76 12.18 -1.61 3.96
C SER A 76 10.98 -2.55 4.00
N ASP A 77 10.11 -2.34 4.97
CA ASP A 77 8.92 -3.16 5.15
C ASP A 77 7.66 -2.32 4.94
N VAL A 78 6.74 -2.84 4.13
CA VAL A 78 5.36 -2.33 4.05
C VAL A 78 4.44 -3.40 4.61
N ILE A 79 3.89 -3.13 5.79
CA ILE A 79 3.13 -4.08 6.57
C ILE A 79 1.65 -3.73 6.50
N LEU A 80 0.81 -4.66 6.03
CA LEU A 80 -0.63 -4.56 6.11
C LEU A 80 -1.15 -5.45 7.25
N ARG A 81 -1.86 -4.84 8.19
CA ARG A 81 -2.51 -5.60 9.26
C ARG A 81 -3.68 -6.37 8.70
N SER A 82 -3.72 -7.67 8.98
CA SER A 82 -4.85 -8.52 8.64
C SER A 82 -6.07 -8.18 9.51
N GLY A 83 -7.24 -8.08 8.88
CA GLY A 83 -8.50 -7.82 9.56
C GLY A 83 -9.62 -7.55 8.56
N TRP A 84 -10.79 -8.10 8.85
CA TRP A 84 -12.00 -7.83 8.07
C TRP A 84 -12.50 -6.42 8.38
N LEU A 85 -12.72 -5.61 7.36
CA LEU A 85 -13.21 -4.24 7.54
C LEU A 85 -14.72 -4.25 7.78
N PRO A 86 -15.24 -3.70 8.89
CA PRO A 86 -16.68 -3.59 9.11
C PRO A 86 -17.34 -2.80 7.98
N LEU A 87 -18.44 -3.30 7.41
CA LEU A 87 -19.16 -2.61 6.33
C LEU A 87 -19.61 -1.20 6.75
N TYR A 88 -19.92 -1.00 8.01
CA TYR A 88 -20.28 0.31 8.57
C TYR A 88 -19.22 1.37 8.28
N LYS A 89 -17.94 1.00 8.42
CA LYS A 89 -16.80 1.91 8.17
C LYS A 89 -16.56 2.20 6.68
N LEU A 90 -17.22 1.48 5.77
CA LEU A 90 -17.09 1.65 4.32
C LEU A 90 -18.16 2.58 3.72
N GLY A 91 -18.84 3.39 4.55
CA GLY A 91 -19.87 4.32 4.10
C GLY A 91 -21.21 3.62 3.88
N ALA A 92 -21.64 2.83 4.86
CA ALA A 92 -22.92 2.17 4.86
C ALA A 92 -24.06 3.17 5.10
N THR A 93 -25.15 3.06 4.33
CA THR A 93 -26.35 3.87 4.45
C THR A 93 -27.57 2.97 4.51
N GLN A 94 -28.47 3.21 5.46
CA GLN A 94 -29.72 2.47 5.59
C GLN A 94 -30.69 2.84 4.46
N THR A 95 -31.31 1.82 3.89
CA THR A 95 -32.36 1.96 2.86
C THR A 95 -33.60 1.14 3.25
N ALA A 96 -34.75 1.38 2.59
CA ALA A 96 -35.97 0.63 2.89
C ALA A 96 -35.83 -0.88 2.66
N LYS A 97 -34.94 -1.33 1.76
CA LYS A 97 -34.74 -2.74 1.42
C LYS A 97 -33.52 -3.38 2.09
N GLY A 98 -32.75 -2.62 2.86
CA GLY A 98 -31.50 -3.08 3.49
C GLY A 98 -30.48 -1.99 3.64
N VAL A 99 -29.19 -2.31 3.48
CA VAL A 99 -28.09 -1.38 3.62
C VAL A 99 -27.34 -1.27 2.30
N ARG A 100 -27.08 -0.03 1.85
CA ARG A 100 -26.21 0.26 0.71
C ARG A 100 -24.83 0.66 1.21
N VAL A 101 -23.80 0.05 0.66
CA VAL A 101 -22.41 0.37 0.97
C VAL A 101 -21.75 0.95 -0.27
N ARG A 102 -21.10 2.11 -0.12
CA ARG A 102 -20.40 2.79 -1.22
C ARG A 102 -19.34 1.84 -1.82
N LEU A 103 -19.28 1.75 -3.15
CA LEU A 103 -18.38 0.90 -3.94
C LEU A 103 -18.64 -0.62 -3.83
N ARG A 104 -19.52 -1.11 -2.95
CA ARG A 104 -19.77 -2.55 -2.76
C ARG A 104 -21.21 -3.00 -3.05
N GLY A 105 -22.10 -2.06 -3.35
CA GLY A 105 -23.48 -2.37 -3.67
C GLY A 105 -24.42 -2.47 -2.46
N SER A 106 -25.51 -3.24 -2.61
CA SER A 106 -26.59 -3.31 -1.63
C SER A 106 -26.67 -4.67 -0.94
N TYR A 107 -26.84 -4.64 0.37
CA TYR A 107 -27.02 -5.80 1.23
C TYR A 107 -28.48 -5.89 1.65
N ARG A 108 -29.25 -6.72 0.95
CA ARG A 108 -30.69 -6.89 1.19
C ARG A 108 -30.92 -7.48 2.58
N SER A 109 -31.97 -7.03 3.26
CA SER A 109 -32.37 -7.46 4.61
C SER A 109 -31.29 -7.21 5.70
N ALA A 110 -30.29 -6.39 5.40
CA ALA A 110 -29.35 -5.91 6.38
C ALA A 110 -29.86 -4.60 7.03
N PHE A 111 -29.39 -4.31 8.22
CA PHE A 111 -29.71 -3.07 8.94
C PHE A 111 -28.49 -2.53 9.68
N ILE A 112 -28.48 -1.22 9.89
CA ILE A 112 -27.50 -0.57 10.73
C ILE A 112 -28.04 -0.51 12.15
N ALA A 113 -27.23 -0.91 13.13
CA ALA A 113 -27.58 -0.82 14.54
C ALA A 113 -26.33 -0.49 15.37
N GLU A 114 -26.58 0.14 16.50
CA GLU A 114 -25.62 0.36 17.56
C GLU A 114 -25.96 -0.56 18.75
N MET A 115 -24.97 -1.32 19.20
CA MET A 115 -25.09 -2.21 20.34
C MET A 115 -25.02 -1.44 21.65
N LYS A 116 -25.50 -2.02 22.75
CA LYS A 116 -25.40 -1.41 24.10
C LYS A 116 -23.95 -1.06 24.51
N SER A 117 -22.97 -1.70 23.89
CA SER A 117 -21.53 -1.41 24.07
C SER A 117 -21.04 -0.18 23.32
N GLY A 118 -21.89 0.54 22.56
CA GLY A 118 -21.49 1.62 21.65
C GLY A 118 -20.93 1.16 20.31
N HIS A 119 -20.89 -0.17 20.05
CA HIS A 119 -20.43 -0.71 18.77
C HIS A 119 -21.51 -0.54 17.69
N ALA A 120 -21.21 0.29 16.69
CA ALA A 120 -22.07 0.47 15.52
C ALA A 120 -21.60 -0.43 14.36
N GLY A 121 -22.54 -1.15 13.74
CA GLY A 121 -22.25 -2.11 12.66
C GLY A 121 -23.40 -2.27 11.68
N VAL A 122 -23.13 -3.03 10.62
CA VAL A 122 -24.14 -3.52 9.67
C VAL A 122 -24.43 -4.97 10.02
N PHE A 123 -25.67 -5.27 10.34
CA PHE A 123 -26.09 -6.59 10.79
C PHE A 123 -27.11 -7.20 9.86
N ARG A 124 -27.19 -8.52 9.88
CA ARG A 124 -28.26 -9.30 9.25
C ARG A 124 -28.78 -10.33 10.25
N ARG A 125 -30.10 -10.56 10.25
CA ARG A 125 -30.68 -11.67 10.99
C ARG A 125 -30.30 -12.98 10.32
N GLN A 126 -30.02 -14.00 11.12
CA GLN A 126 -29.70 -15.32 10.58
C GLN A 126 -30.98 -16.07 10.17
N ASP A 127 -32.05 -15.89 10.96
CA ASP A 127 -33.34 -16.48 10.76
C ASP A 127 -34.47 -15.44 10.71
N LYS A 128 -35.72 -15.91 10.75
CA LYS A 128 -36.91 -15.06 10.83
C LYS A 128 -37.04 -14.33 12.17
N ASP A 129 -36.43 -14.88 13.20
CA ASP A 129 -36.50 -14.36 14.54
C ASP A 129 -35.65 -13.10 14.73
N ARG A 130 -35.92 -12.39 15.85
CA ARG A 130 -35.19 -11.17 16.18
C ARG A 130 -33.69 -11.43 16.42
N LEU A 131 -33.34 -12.55 16.99
CA LEU A 131 -31.99 -13.03 17.28
C LEU A 131 -31.86 -14.49 16.79
N PRO A 132 -30.63 -14.97 16.40
CA PRO A 132 -29.37 -14.24 16.45
C PRO A 132 -29.17 -13.31 15.24
N ILE A 133 -28.37 -12.27 15.47
CA ILE A 133 -27.90 -11.37 14.41
C ILE A 133 -26.42 -11.59 14.15
N ARG A 134 -26.00 -11.39 12.90
CA ARG A 134 -24.60 -11.49 12.49
C ARG A 134 -24.14 -10.15 11.91
N GLU A 135 -22.97 -9.67 12.35
CA GLU A 135 -22.33 -8.53 11.74
C GLU A 135 -21.76 -8.88 10.36
N LEU A 136 -21.89 -7.96 9.43
CA LEU A 136 -21.38 -8.08 8.07
C LEU A 136 -20.09 -7.28 7.92
N PHE A 137 -19.10 -7.95 7.37
CA PHE A 137 -17.79 -7.37 7.08
C PHE A 137 -17.56 -7.26 5.59
N GLY A 138 -16.71 -6.31 5.22
CA GLY A 138 -16.14 -6.16 3.89
C GLY A 138 -14.88 -7.00 3.71
N PRO A 139 -14.02 -6.65 2.73
CA PRO A 139 -12.81 -7.41 2.45
C PRO A 139 -11.76 -7.24 3.54
N ASN A 140 -10.81 -8.18 3.55
CA ASN A 140 -9.58 -8.08 4.31
C ASN A 140 -8.45 -7.66 3.33
N PRO A 141 -7.86 -6.46 3.46
CA PRO A 141 -6.81 -5.99 2.57
C PRO A 141 -5.57 -6.91 2.50
N ALA A 142 -5.20 -7.54 3.62
CA ALA A 142 -4.05 -8.44 3.64
C ALA A 142 -4.30 -9.72 2.83
N HIS A 143 -5.53 -10.24 2.79
CA HIS A 143 -5.88 -11.40 1.98
C HIS A 143 -5.69 -11.17 0.48
N ASP A 144 -5.95 -9.97 -0.03
CA ASP A 144 -5.72 -9.70 -1.44
C ASP A 144 -4.24 -9.78 -1.79
N ILE A 145 -3.36 -9.31 -0.89
CA ILE A 145 -1.90 -9.42 -1.09
C ILE A 145 -1.45 -10.88 -1.04
N THR A 146 -1.93 -11.63 -0.06
CA THR A 146 -1.57 -13.04 0.11
C THR A 146 -2.01 -13.89 -1.09
N ASN A 147 -3.18 -13.58 -1.65
CA ASN A 147 -3.74 -14.34 -2.77
C ASN A 147 -3.20 -13.89 -4.15
N ASN A 148 -2.60 -12.72 -4.25
CA ASN A 148 -2.10 -12.15 -5.51
C ASN A 148 -0.72 -11.47 -5.30
N PRO A 149 0.27 -12.18 -4.78
CA PRO A 149 1.58 -11.60 -4.43
C PRO A 149 2.30 -11.00 -5.64
N GLU A 150 2.15 -11.61 -6.83
CA GLU A 150 2.76 -11.17 -8.08
C GLU A 150 2.37 -9.74 -8.47
N VAL A 151 1.12 -9.34 -8.22
CA VAL A 151 0.63 -7.98 -8.53
C VAL A 151 1.38 -6.94 -7.70
N TYR A 152 1.66 -7.25 -6.44
CA TYR A 152 2.34 -6.33 -5.52
C TYR A 152 3.85 -6.35 -5.70
N LEU A 153 4.42 -7.50 -6.03
CA LEU A 153 5.82 -7.62 -6.42
C LEU A 153 6.11 -6.80 -7.69
N GLN A 154 5.24 -6.85 -8.69
CA GLN A 154 5.37 -6.03 -9.90
C GLN A 154 5.37 -4.53 -9.54
N VAL A 155 4.43 -4.07 -8.71
CA VAL A 155 4.36 -2.67 -8.26
C VAL A 155 5.65 -2.24 -7.56
N LEU A 156 6.25 -3.12 -6.75
CA LEU A 156 7.52 -2.84 -6.06
C LEU A 156 8.69 -2.81 -7.03
N THR A 157 8.78 -3.77 -7.96
CA THR A 157 9.83 -3.83 -8.98
C THR A 157 9.84 -2.56 -9.84
N GLU A 158 8.70 -2.20 -10.42
CA GLU A 158 8.55 -0.97 -11.21
C GLU A 158 8.96 0.28 -10.41
N LEU A 159 8.59 0.34 -9.13
CA LEU A 159 8.96 1.46 -8.26
C LEU A 159 10.46 1.54 -8.02
N ILE A 160 11.10 0.42 -7.74
CA ILE A 160 12.55 0.34 -7.48
C ILE A 160 13.32 0.77 -8.72
N GLU A 161 12.99 0.19 -9.88
CA GLU A 161 13.64 0.49 -11.16
C GLU A 161 13.52 1.97 -11.54
N GLN A 162 12.33 2.55 -11.37
CA GLN A 162 12.05 3.93 -11.76
C GLN A 162 12.53 4.98 -10.76
N SER A 163 12.65 4.64 -9.48
CA SER A 163 12.76 5.66 -8.43
C SER A 163 13.97 5.54 -7.53
N LEU A 164 14.52 4.34 -7.31
CA LEU A 164 15.58 4.17 -6.31
C LEU A 164 16.87 4.89 -6.70
N MET A 165 17.38 4.64 -7.90
CA MET A 165 18.63 5.25 -8.35
C MET A 165 18.52 6.77 -8.54
N PRO A 166 17.48 7.33 -9.21
CA PRO A 166 17.31 8.77 -9.30
C PRO A 166 17.22 9.44 -7.92
N ARG A 167 16.55 8.83 -6.96
CA ARG A 167 16.48 9.35 -5.59
C ARG A 167 17.81 9.29 -4.88
N TYR A 168 18.56 8.21 -5.03
CA TYR A 168 19.90 8.08 -4.45
C TYR A 168 20.84 9.18 -4.97
N LEU A 169 20.88 9.39 -6.29
CA LEU A 169 21.70 10.43 -6.91
C LEU A 169 21.32 11.83 -6.40
N HIS A 170 20.03 12.12 -6.36
CA HIS A 170 19.53 13.39 -5.81
C HIS A 170 19.97 13.62 -4.36
N GLU A 171 19.93 12.57 -3.52
CA GLU A 171 20.39 12.68 -2.13
C GLU A 171 21.91 12.84 -2.02
N VAL A 172 22.67 12.23 -2.92
CA VAL A 172 24.11 12.44 -3.02
C VAL A 172 24.43 13.91 -3.35
N GLU A 173 23.78 14.47 -4.37
CA GLU A 173 23.93 15.88 -4.77
C GLU A 173 23.62 16.85 -3.61
N ASN A 174 22.58 16.56 -2.85
CA ASN A 174 22.19 17.37 -1.69
C ASN A 174 23.15 17.27 -0.49
N LEU A 175 23.99 16.25 -0.46
CA LEU A 175 24.97 16.04 0.63
C LEU A 175 26.38 16.49 0.27
N LEU A 176 26.64 16.77 -1.00
CA LEU A 176 27.92 17.35 -1.43
C LEU A 176 27.98 18.83 -1.06
N PRO A 177 29.14 19.34 -0.61
CA PRO A 177 29.32 20.77 -0.40
C PRO A 177 29.17 21.50 -1.73
N ARG A 178 28.40 22.59 -1.71
CA ARG A 178 28.26 23.51 -2.84
C ARG A 178 29.46 24.43 -2.93
#